data_2cff4d5598f20055eac425a62a593cfa
#
_entry.id   2cff4d5598f20055eac425a62a593cfa
#
_cell.length_a   1.000
_cell.length_b   1.000
_cell.length_c   1.000
_cell.angle_alpha   90.00
_cell.angle_beta   90.00
_cell.angle_gamma   90.00
#
_symmetry.space_group_name_H-M   'P 1'
#
loop_
_entity.id
_entity.type
_entity.pdbx_description
1 polymer ?
#
loop_
_entity_poly.entity_id
_entity_poly.type
_entity_poly.pdbx_seq_one_letter_code
_entity_poly.pdbx_strand_id
1 'polypeptide(L)'
;MLIEVKARVAWKIDGKVKKKMETYILDKEVFAQAEYEVMALLNSHREESTVEDFDILGLKLSTVKEVITQYVGDYSFIATLRDTIIQDDNSEKQIKYKVLLWANSITEAMNHAREVASQGYDMQIDGLKEVNYTYLNSNSNGETETSEDQQSTGA
;
A
#
# COMPACT_ATOMS: atom_id res chain seq x y z
N MET A 1 -8.44 8.93 2.56
CA MET A 1 -7.84 8.97 1.22
C MET A 1 -6.45 8.37 1.26
N LEU A 2 -6.07 7.71 0.20
CA LEU A 2 -4.76 7.07 0.14
C LEU A 2 -3.70 8.08 -0.26
N ILE A 3 -2.67 8.19 0.56
CA ILE A 3 -1.58 9.13 0.39
C ILE A 3 -0.29 8.34 0.24
N GLU A 4 0.54 8.74 -0.72
CA GLU A 4 1.87 8.15 -0.89
C GLU A 4 2.91 9.08 -0.30
N VAL A 5 3.79 8.51 0.52
CA VAL A 5 4.93 9.20 1.10
C VAL A 5 6.18 8.53 0.53
N LYS A 6 7.00 9.31 -0.16
CA LYS A 6 8.23 8.81 -0.75
C LYS A 6 9.39 9.22 0.14
N ALA A 7 10.24 8.25 0.48
CA ALA A 7 11.38 8.49 1.36
C ALA A 7 12.63 7.85 0.78
N ARG A 8 13.76 8.48 1.06
CA ARG A 8 15.07 7.85 0.86
C ARG A 8 15.56 7.40 2.22
N VAL A 9 15.82 6.11 2.36
CA VAL A 9 16.16 5.50 3.65
C VAL A 9 17.52 4.85 3.56
N ALA A 10 18.39 5.18 4.51
CA ALA A 10 19.70 4.56 4.62
C ALA A 10 19.60 3.42 5.65
N TRP A 11 19.48 2.20 5.14
CA TRP A 11 19.35 1.01 5.97
C TRP A 11 20.72 0.48 6.39
N LYS A 12 20.80 0.00 7.63
CA LYS A 12 21.98 -0.75 8.11
C LYS A 12 21.71 -2.23 7.94
N ILE A 13 22.43 -2.85 7.02
CA ILE A 13 22.24 -4.26 6.70
C ILE A 13 23.63 -4.92 6.77
N ASP A 14 23.81 -5.86 7.70
CA ASP A 14 25.06 -6.60 7.88
C ASP A 14 26.27 -5.67 8.05
N GLY A 15 26.11 -4.59 8.82
CA GLY A 15 27.16 -3.64 9.10
C GLY A 15 27.43 -2.65 7.97
N LYS A 16 26.63 -2.69 6.91
CA LYS A 16 26.76 -1.79 5.76
C LYS A 16 25.53 -0.93 5.63
N VAL A 17 25.74 0.28 5.11
CA VAL A 17 24.65 1.21 4.86
C VAL A 17 24.22 1.09 3.40
N LYS A 18 22.93 0.83 3.18
CA LYS A 18 22.33 0.79 1.85
C LYS A 18 21.21 1.81 1.77
N LYS A 19 21.29 2.70 0.78
CA LYS A 19 20.25 3.70 0.55
C LYS A 19 19.23 3.14 -0.43
N LYS A 20 17.95 3.25 -0.06
CA LYS A 20 16.85 2.79 -0.89
C LYS A 20 15.77 3.85 -0.97
N MET A 21 15.14 3.95 -2.13
CA MET A 21 13.93 4.75 -2.29
C MET A 21 12.75 3.88 -1.94
N GLU A 22 11.91 4.35 -1.02
CA GLU A 22 10.75 3.59 -0.56
C GLU A 22 9.51 4.44 -0.67
N THR A 23 8.40 3.80 -1.01
CA THR A 23 7.10 4.45 -1.06
C THR A 23 6.20 3.79 -0.03
N TYR A 24 5.68 4.60 0.87
CA TYR A 24 4.70 4.18 1.87
C TYR A 24 3.33 4.69 1.44
N ILE A 25 2.33 3.84 1.59
CA ILE A 25 0.96 4.22 1.28
C ILE A 25 0.12 4.09 2.55
N LEU A 26 -0.64 5.14 2.86
CA LEU A 26 -1.42 5.23 4.10
C LEU A 26 -2.80 5.81 3.78
N ASP A 27 -3.80 5.35 4.51
CA ASP A 27 -5.14 5.92 4.43
C ASP A 27 -5.28 6.96 5.54
N LYS A 28 -5.14 8.21 5.18
CA LYS A 28 -5.21 9.35 6.11
C LYS A 28 -6.04 10.47 5.50
N GLU A 29 -6.50 11.38 6.35
CA GLU A 29 -7.33 12.48 5.88
C GLU A 29 -6.51 13.67 5.40
N VAL A 30 -5.30 13.85 5.95
CA VAL A 30 -4.42 14.95 5.56
C VAL A 30 -2.98 14.46 5.40
N PHE A 31 -2.22 15.17 4.58
CA PHE A 31 -0.83 14.83 4.29
C PHE A 31 0.05 14.83 5.54
N ALA A 32 -0.19 15.76 6.45
CA ALA A 32 0.62 15.88 7.66
C ALA A 32 0.55 14.62 8.52
N GLN A 33 -0.61 13.97 8.58
CA GLN A 33 -0.76 12.72 9.33
C GLN A 33 0.06 11.59 8.70
N ALA A 34 0.02 11.50 7.36
CA ALA A 34 0.77 10.48 6.65
C ALA A 34 2.27 10.68 6.85
N GLU A 35 2.74 11.93 6.71
CA GLU A 35 4.15 12.24 6.90
C GLU A 35 4.59 11.91 8.32
N TYR A 36 3.78 12.30 9.31
CA TYR A 36 4.11 12.05 10.71
C TYR A 36 4.30 10.55 10.98
N GLU A 37 3.41 9.71 10.45
CA GLU A 37 3.49 8.27 10.74
C GLU A 37 4.70 7.62 10.08
N VAL A 38 5.04 8.03 8.86
CA VAL A 38 6.24 7.50 8.21
C VAL A 38 7.49 7.95 8.98
N MET A 39 7.53 9.22 9.40
CA MET A 39 8.66 9.72 10.18
C MET A 39 8.76 8.99 11.52
N ALA A 40 7.64 8.74 12.17
CA ALA A 40 7.64 8.02 13.46
C ALA A 40 8.17 6.58 13.27
N LEU A 41 7.75 5.91 12.21
CA LEU A 41 8.23 4.57 11.91
C LEU A 41 9.74 4.56 11.66
N LEU A 42 10.22 5.47 10.82
CA LEU A 42 11.64 5.52 10.47
C LEU A 42 12.50 5.97 11.65
N ASN A 43 12.00 6.87 12.49
CA ASN A 43 12.68 7.25 13.71
C ASN A 43 12.77 6.08 14.70
N SER A 44 11.73 5.26 14.79
CA SER A 44 11.74 4.05 15.59
C SER A 44 12.84 3.09 15.14
N HIS A 45 12.95 2.87 13.83
CA HIS A 45 14.01 2.04 13.26
C HIS A 45 15.39 2.65 13.49
N ARG A 46 15.49 3.97 13.49
CA ARG A 46 16.76 4.65 13.79
C ARG A 46 17.18 4.43 15.23
N GLU A 47 16.25 4.44 16.16
CA GLU A 47 16.54 4.15 17.57
C GLU A 47 16.97 2.70 17.76
N GLU A 48 16.45 1.79 16.95
CA GLU A 48 16.83 0.38 16.97
C GLU A 48 18.11 0.10 16.17
N SER A 49 18.70 1.12 15.59
CA SER A 49 19.93 1.04 14.79
C SER A 49 19.79 0.23 13.51
N THR A 50 18.57 0.06 12.98
CA THR A 50 18.36 -0.56 11.67
C THR A 50 18.29 0.46 10.54
N VAL A 51 18.06 1.72 10.87
CA VAL A 51 18.11 2.85 9.93
C VAL A 51 19.15 3.84 10.44
N GLU A 52 20.05 4.26 9.57
CA GLU A 52 21.04 5.26 9.94
C GLU A 52 20.48 6.67 9.77
N ASP A 53 19.79 6.91 8.64
CA ASP A 53 19.24 8.22 8.35
C ASP A 53 18.15 8.08 7.30
N PHE A 54 17.31 9.12 7.14
CA PHE A 54 16.27 9.12 6.12
C PHE A 54 15.87 10.55 5.76
N ASP A 55 15.31 10.71 4.56
CA ASP A 55 14.73 11.97 4.09
C ASP A 55 13.35 11.70 3.50
N ILE A 56 12.37 12.51 3.86
CA ILE A 56 11.07 12.49 3.19
C ILE A 56 11.21 13.33 1.91
N LEU A 57 10.97 12.72 0.76
CA LEU A 57 11.18 13.37 -0.53
C LEU A 57 9.92 13.95 -1.11
N GLY A 58 8.75 13.45 -0.73
CA GLY A 58 7.51 13.98 -1.28
C GLY A 58 6.30 13.27 -0.75
N LEU A 59 5.17 13.95 -0.88
CA LEU A 59 3.86 13.43 -0.53
C LEU A 59 2.91 13.73 -1.66
N LYS A 60 2.03 12.78 -1.97
CA LYS A 60 1.00 13.01 -3.00
C LYS A 60 -0.19 12.10 -2.76
N LEU A 61 -1.33 12.48 -3.32
CA LEU A 61 -2.47 11.57 -3.38
C LEU A 61 -2.10 10.39 -4.27
N SER A 62 -2.41 9.19 -3.80
CA SER A 62 -2.15 7.99 -4.57
C SER A 62 -3.11 7.86 -5.74
N THR A 63 -2.63 7.30 -6.85
CA THR A 63 -3.52 6.87 -7.93
C THR A 63 -4.16 5.52 -7.62
N VAL A 64 -3.69 4.82 -6.58
CA VAL A 64 -4.32 3.59 -6.11
C VAL A 64 -5.63 3.95 -5.43
N LYS A 65 -6.71 3.28 -5.85
CA LYS A 65 -8.03 3.52 -5.29
C LYS A 65 -8.29 2.65 -4.07
N GLU A 66 -7.75 1.44 -4.06
CA GLU A 66 -8.04 0.49 -3.01
C GLU A 66 -6.81 -0.37 -2.73
N VAL A 67 -6.57 -0.66 -1.45
CA VAL A 67 -5.53 -1.59 -1.02
C VAL A 67 -6.22 -2.89 -0.64
N ILE A 68 -5.85 -3.97 -1.32
CA ILE A 68 -6.44 -5.30 -1.11
C ILE A 68 -5.54 -6.05 -0.14
N THR A 69 -5.96 -6.17 1.10
CA THR A 69 -5.13 -6.74 2.16
C THR A 69 -5.37 -8.22 2.41
N GLN A 70 -6.36 -8.82 1.73
CA GLN A 70 -6.69 -10.24 1.95
C GLN A 70 -5.65 -11.20 1.37
N TYR A 71 -4.81 -10.75 0.45
CA TYR A 71 -3.76 -11.57 -0.14
C TYR A 71 -2.43 -11.26 0.53
N VAL A 72 -1.68 -12.31 0.85
CA VAL A 72 -0.38 -12.19 1.53
C VAL A 72 0.72 -12.60 0.56
N GLY A 73 1.83 -11.88 0.56
CA GLY A 73 2.98 -12.20 -0.28
C GLY A 73 4.12 -11.24 0.00
N ASP A 74 5.28 -11.57 -0.55
CA ASP A 74 6.50 -10.81 -0.31
C ASP A 74 6.62 -9.59 -1.22
N TYR A 75 5.86 -9.55 -2.31
CA TYR A 75 5.98 -8.49 -3.31
C TYR A 75 4.64 -7.78 -3.48
N SER A 76 4.71 -6.50 -3.77
CA SER A 76 3.51 -5.70 -4.00
C SER A 76 3.33 -5.43 -5.50
N PHE A 77 2.07 -5.40 -5.92
CA PHE A 77 1.71 -5.22 -7.33
C PHE A 77 0.57 -4.23 -7.45
N ILE A 78 0.59 -3.46 -8.52
CA ILE A 78 -0.55 -2.61 -8.88
C ILE A 78 -1.23 -3.25 -10.10
N ALA A 79 -2.51 -3.58 -9.93
CA ALA A 79 -3.36 -4.03 -11.02
C ALA A 79 -4.22 -2.87 -11.47
N THR A 80 -4.25 -2.63 -12.78
CA THR A 80 -5.14 -1.63 -13.37
C THR A 80 -6.37 -2.36 -13.88
N LEU A 81 -7.53 -2.01 -13.33
CA LEU A 81 -8.80 -2.63 -13.65
C LEU A 81 -9.66 -1.64 -14.43
N ARG A 82 -10.46 -2.17 -15.34
CA ARG A 82 -11.37 -1.38 -16.16
C ARG A 82 -12.77 -1.93 -15.99
N ASP A 83 -13.68 -1.07 -15.57
CA ASP A 83 -15.08 -1.42 -15.39
C ASP A 83 -15.93 -0.66 -16.39
N THR A 84 -17.04 -1.25 -16.79
CA THR A 84 -17.97 -0.64 -17.74
C THR A 84 -19.25 -0.27 -17.02
N ILE A 85 -19.65 0.99 -17.11
CA ILE A 85 -20.84 1.50 -16.47
C ILE A 85 -21.82 1.93 -17.55
N ILE A 86 -23.09 1.49 -17.41
CA ILE A 86 -24.18 1.93 -18.31
C ILE A 86 -24.76 3.21 -17.72
N GLN A 87 -24.77 4.28 -18.51
CA GLN A 87 -25.30 5.57 -18.09
C GLN A 87 -26.79 5.68 -18.37
N ASP A 88 -27.43 6.74 -17.86
CA ASP A 88 -28.87 6.93 -18.00
C ASP A 88 -29.34 7.03 -19.44
N ASP A 89 -28.49 7.50 -20.34
CA ASP A 89 -28.80 7.61 -21.78
C ASP A 89 -28.47 6.33 -22.56
N ASN A 90 -28.20 5.23 -21.84
CA ASN A 90 -27.79 3.91 -22.36
C ASN A 90 -26.40 3.90 -23.02
N SER A 91 -25.63 4.98 -22.93
CA SER A 91 -24.24 4.97 -23.35
C SER A 91 -23.38 4.23 -22.32
N GLU A 92 -22.24 3.70 -22.79
CA GLU A 92 -21.29 3.03 -21.91
C GLU A 92 -20.17 3.97 -21.56
N LYS A 93 -19.77 3.92 -20.29
CA LYS A 93 -18.59 4.63 -19.81
C LYS A 93 -17.65 3.65 -19.18
N GLN A 94 -16.39 3.72 -19.56
CA GLN A 94 -15.36 2.87 -18.97
C GLN A 94 -14.63 3.66 -17.89
N ILE A 95 -14.46 3.04 -16.74
CA ILE A 95 -13.75 3.63 -15.61
C ILE A 95 -12.56 2.73 -15.30
N LYS A 96 -11.37 3.33 -15.27
CA LYS A 96 -10.16 2.62 -14.89
C LYS A 96 -9.79 3.01 -13.47
N TYR A 97 -9.33 2.03 -12.69
CA TYR A 97 -8.80 2.30 -11.37
C TYR A 97 -7.73 1.28 -11.02
N LYS A 98 -6.89 1.64 -10.08
CA LYS A 98 -5.76 0.82 -9.68
C LYS A 98 -6.00 0.27 -8.29
N VAL A 99 -5.62 -0.99 -8.10
CA VAL A 99 -5.63 -1.64 -6.78
C VAL A 99 -4.23 -2.12 -6.48
N LEU A 100 -3.88 -2.05 -5.20
CA LEU A 100 -2.59 -2.55 -4.70
C LEU A 100 -2.85 -3.87 -4.00
N LEU A 101 -2.06 -4.89 -4.35
CA LEU A 101 -2.18 -6.20 -3.73
C LEU A 101 -0.81 -6.86 -3.60
N TRP A 102 -0.74 -7.95 -2.87
CA TRP A 102 0.50 -8.66 -2.61
C TRP A 102 0.45 -10.08 -3.13
N ALA A 103 1.60 -10.60 -3.54
CA ALA A 103 1.75 -11.95 -4.04
C ALA A 103 3.22 -12.34 -3.98
N ASN A 104 3.50 -13.62 -4.16
CA ASN A 104 4.88 -14.11 -4.19
C ASN A 104 5.45 -14.20 -5.59
N SER A 105 4.62 -14.03 -6.61
CA SER A 105 5.03 -14.04 -8.01
C SER A 105 4.03 -13.25 -8.84
N ILE A 106 4.44 -12.88 -10.06
CA ILE A 106 3.53 -12.16 -10.96
C ILE A 106 2.35 -13.05 -11.40
N THR A 107 2.59 -14.36 -11.54
CA THR A 107 1.50 -15.31 -11.87
C THR A 107 0.45 -15.32 -10.76
N GLU A 108 0.90 -15.41 -9.50
CA GLU A 108 0.00 -15.37 -8.36
C GLU A 108 -0.73 -14.03 -8.28
N ALA A 109 -0.01 -12.93 -8.53
CA ALA A 109 -0.61 -11.60 -8.53
C ALA A 109 -1.70 -11.49 -9.59
N MET A 110 -1.48 -12.06 -10.78
CA MET A 110 -2.50 -12.07 -11.83
C MET A 110 -3.73 -12.85 -11.41
N ASN A 111 -3.54 -13.99 -10.74
CA ASN A 111 -4.66 -14.78 -10.25
C ASN A 111 -5.46 -13.99 -9.19
N HIS A 112 -4.79 -13.29 -8.31
CA HIS A 112 -5.44 -12.44 -7.32
C HIS A 112 -6.20 -11.30 -8.00
N ALA A 113 -5.60 -10.68 -9.01
CA ALA A 113 -6.25 -9.60 -9.75
C ALA A 113 -7.51 -10.11 -10.46
N ARG A 114 -7.47 -11.33 -10.99
CA ARG A 114 -8.65 -11.93 -11.62
C ARG A 114 -9.77 -12.16 -10.61
N GLU A 115 -9.43 -12.58 -9.39
CA GLU A 115 -10.43 -12.72 -8.35
C GLU A 115 -11.09 -11.39 -8.01
N VAL A 116 -10.29 -10.33 -7.89
CA VAL A 116 -10.83 -9.00 -7.62
C VAL A 116 -11.72 -8.55 -8.78
N ALA A 117 -11.28 -8.75 -10.02
CA ALA A 117 -12.05 -8.38 -11.21
C ALA A 117 -13.36 -9.14 -11.31
N SER A 118 -13.39 -10.39 -10.83
CA SER A 118 -14.61 -11.23 -10.91
C SER A 118 -15.72 -10.71 -9.98
N GLN A 119 -15.41 -9.83 -9.05
CA GLN A 119 -16.40 -9.24 -8.16
C GLN A 119 -17.17 -8.11 -8.84
N GLY A 120 -16.64 -7.56 -9.93
CA GLY A 120 -17.29 -6.53 -10.70
C GLY A 120 -18.07 -7.13 -11.87
N TYR A 121 -18.94 -6.31 -12.45
CA TYR A 121 -19.68 -6.71 -13.64
C TYR A 121 -18.87 -6.28 -14.86
N ASP A 122 -18.49 -7.26 -15.68
CA ASP A 122 -17.73 -7.00 -16.93
C ASP A 122 -16.40 -6.27 -16.68
N MET A 123 -15.78 -6.55 -15.54
CA MET A 123 -14.52 -5.91 -15.19
C MET A 123 -13.35 -6.66 -15.85
N GLN A 124 -12.41 -5.89 -16.39
CA GLN A 124 -11.26 -6.45 -17.10
C GLN A 124 -9.96 -5.92 -16.48
N ILE A 125 -8.88 -6.68 -16.68
CA ILE A 125 -7.55 -6.30 -16.21
C ILE A 125 -6.80 -5.70 -17.40
N ASP A 126 -6.42 -4.42 -17.29
CA ASP A 126 -5.67 -3.72 -18.33
C ASP A 126 -4.17 -3.78 -18.10
N GLY A 127 -3.73 -4.05 -16.89
CA GLY A 127 -2.31 -4.11 -16.61
C GLY A 127 -2.01 -4.61 -15.23
N LEU A 128 -0.78 -5.07 -15.05
CA LEU A 128 -0.27 -5.53 -13.77
C LEU A 128 1.22 -5.24 -13.74
N LYS A 129 1.69 -4.60 -12.66
CA LYS A 129 3.13 -4.37 -12.52
C LYS A 129 3.56 -4.49 -11.08
N GLU A 130 4.77 -4.98 -10.88
CA GLU A 130 5.37 -5.03 -9.57
C GLU A 130 5.81 -3.63 -9.15
N VAL A 131 5.59 -3.30 -7.87
CA VAL A 131 6.02 -2.04 -7.29
C VAL A 131 6.67 -2.34 -5.94
N ASN A 132 7.24 -1.32 -5.33
CA ASN A 132 7.85 -1.48 -4.00
C ASN A 132 7.12 -0.53 -3.04
N TYR A 133 5.91 -0.92 -2.65
CA TYR A 133 5.09 -0.13 -1.75
C TYR A 133 4.95 -0.83 -0.42
N THR A 134 4.97 -0.06 0.65
CA THR A 134 4.68 -0.53 1.99
C THR A 134 3.39 0.13 2.45
N TYR A 135 2.40 -0.70 2.79
CA TYR A 135 1.12 -0.19 3.30
C TYR A 135 1.21 -0.11 4.81
N LEU A 136 1.03 1.10 5.34
CA LEU A 136 0.99 1.31 6.78
C LEU A 136 -0.47 1.43 7.20
N ASN A 137 -0.99 0.33 7.73
CA ASN A 137 -2.36 0.27 8.26
C ASN A 137 -2.29 0.59 9.75
N SER A 138 -2.46 1.87 10.10
CA SER A 138 -2.23 2.37 11.45
C SER A 138 -3.54 2.62 12.19
N ASN A 139 -4.49 1.82 11.96
CA ASN A 139 -5.70 2.01 12.74
C ASN A 139 -5.39 1.81 14.22
N SER A 140 -5.44 2.19 13.67
CA SER A 140 -5.56 2.07 14.47
C SER A 140 -5.99 2.37 15.27
N ASN A 141 -6.13 2.66 15.52
CA ASN A 141 -6.47 2.77 16.26
C ASN A 141 -6.50 2.22 16.89
N GLY A 142 -6.08 2.06 16.46
CA GLY A 142 -5.93 1.51 17.02
C GLY A 142 -5.89 0.93 17.35
N GLU A 143 -5.69 0.79 17.47
CA GLU A 143 -5.60 0.04 17.79
C GLU A 143 -5.34 -0.73 17.83
N THR A 144 -4.89 -0.65 17.91
CA THR A 144 -4.55 -1.46 18.05
C THR A 144 -4.37 -2.07 18.25
N GLU A 145 -3.98 -2.08 18.52
CA GLU A 145 -3.79 -2.82 18.83
C GLU A 145 -3.86 -3.50 19.13
N THR A 146 -3.69 -3.35 19.26
CA THR A 146 -3.71 -4.20 19.69
C THR A 146 -3.91 -4.87 19.95
N SER A 147 -3.70 -4.64 20.10
CA SER A 147 -3.85 -5.52 20.50
C SER A 147 -4.10 -6.16 20.71
N GLU A 148 -3.92 -6.05 20.73
CA GLU A 148 -4.02 -6.84 21.01
C GLU A 148 -4.33 -7.29 21.37
N ASP A 149 -3.97 -6.88 21.44
CA ASP A 149 -4.18 -7.51 21.76
C ASP A 149 -4.54 -7.88 22.14
N GLN A 150 -4.35 -7.73 22.27
CA GLN A 150 -4.52 -8.33 22.67
C GLN A 150 -4.90 -8.75 23.07
N GLN A 151 -4.58 -8.57 23.12
CA GLN A 151 -4.73 -9.19 23.53
C GLN A 151 -5.04 -9.57 23.98
N SER A 152 -4.78 -9.22 24.10
CA SER A 152 -4.91 -9.84 24.63
C SER A 152 -5.17 -10.33 25.11
N THR A 153 -5.11 -10.01 25.42
CA THR A 153 -5.28 -10.65 26.00
C THR A 153 -5.68 -11.36 26.40
N GLY A 154 -5.42 -11.24 26.65
CA GLY A 154 -5.59 -12.02 27.07
C GLY A 154 -5.88 -12.45 27.58
N ALA A 155 -5.89 -12.27 27.83
CA ALA A 155 -6.12 -12.80 28.52
C ALA A 155 -6.33 -13.78 28.53
#